data_6bb02cd8735a48a676c0b7219e15e9da
#
_entry.id   6bb02cd8735a48a676c0b7219e15e9da
#
_cell.length_a   1.000
_cell.length_b   1.000
_cell.length_c   1.000
_cell.angle_alpha   90.00
_cell.angle_beta   90.00
_cell.angle_gamma   90.00
#
_symmetry.space_group_name_H-M   'P 1'
#
loop_
_entity.id
_entity.type
_entity.pdbx_description
1 polymer ?
#
loop_
_entity_poly.entity_id
_entity_poly.type
_entity_poly.pdbx_seq_one_letter_code
_entity_poly.pdbx_strand_id
1 'polypeptide(L)'
;MNNINADIGLIGLGVMGSSLALNMESNGYTVAVHNRTTPQIDNIVNNRSKYNKIVGFESLEDFVSSIKSPRKIMLMVVAGPVVDDYIQKLIPLLDQGDIIIDGGNSHYPDTSRRTEELENKGLYFIGAGVSGGEEGALKGPSIMPGGSVSAWPEVREVFQKIAAKVGDNEPCCDWIGEGGSGHFVKMVHNGIEYGDMQLICEAYQIMKDVLGMSNDEMHKIFKEWNEGELSSYLIEITADILKYKDEDGTYLVCLLYTSPSPRDA
;
A
#
# COMPACT_ATOMS: atom_id res chain seq x y z
N MET A 1 -4.34 1.60 -33.37
CA MET A 1 -4.20 1.67 -31.92
C MET A 1 -2.72 1.51 -31.64
N ASN A 2 -2.08 2.46 -30.98
CA ASN A 2 -0.67 2.28 -30.56
C ASN A 2 -0.64 1.09 -29.62
N ASN A 3 0.16 0.07 -29.93
CA ASN A 3 0.38 -1.06 -29.02
C ASN A 3 1.07 -0.53 -27.75
N ILE A 4 0.27 -0.21 -26.75
CA ILE A 4 0.77 0.13 -25.43
C ILE A 4 1.29 -1.19 -24.86
N ASN A 5 2.51 -1.15 -24.33
CA ASN A 5 3.20 -2.31 -23.81
C ASN A 5 3.61 -1.98 -22.37
N ALA A 6 2.61 -1.96 -21.47
CA ALA A 6 2.80 -1.59 -20.06
C ALA A 6 3.66 -2.63 -19.32
N ASP A 7 4.50 -2.17 -18.42
CA ASP A 7 5.37 -3.03 -17.62
C ASP A 7 4.61 -3.77 -16.52
N ILE A 8 3.54 -3.13 -16.01
CA ILE A 8 2.69 -3.65 -14.93
C ILE A 8 1.29 -3.05 -15.05
N GLY A 9 0.26 -3.81 -14.66
CA GLY A 9 -1.10 -3.34 -14.51
C GLY A 9 -1.46 -3.13 -13.04
N LEU A 10 -2.32 -2.15 -12.76
CA LEU A 10 -2.86 -1.90 -11.42
C LEU A 10 -4.37 -1.70 -11.47
N ILE A 11 -5.12 -2.47 -10.70
CA ILE A 11 -6.56 -2.40 -10.54
C ILE A 11 -6.90 -1.85 -9.17
N GLY A 12 -7.74 -0.81 -9.15
CA GLY A 12 -8.18 -0.16 -7.92
C GLY A 12 -7.42 1.13 -7.64
N LEU A 13 -8.04 2.26 -7.99
CA LEU A 13 -7.48 3.61 -7.88
C LEU A 13 -8.00 4.38 -6.66
N GLY A 14 -8.03 3.69 -5.51
CA GLY A 14 -8.15 4.35 -4.20
C GLY A 14 -6.85 5.10 -3.85
N VAL A 15 -6.78 5.63 -2.63
CA VAL A 15 -5.62 6.42 -2.16
C VAL A 15 -4.32 5.65 -2.36
N MET A 16 -4.24 4.41 -1.86
CA MET A 16 -3.04 3.59 -1.95
C MET A 16 -2.69 3.17 -3.38
N GLY A 17 -3.69 2.70 -4.15
CA GLY A 17 -3.46 2.25 -5.53
C GLY A 17 -3.02 3.39 -6.44
N SER A 18 -3.62 4.57 -6.33
CA SER A 18 -3.19 5.74 -7.07
C SER A 18 -1.76 6.15 -6.72
N SER A 19 -1.41 6.14 -5.44
CA SER A 19 -0.06 6.51 -4.96
C SER A 19 0.99 5.50 -5.42
N LEU A 20 0.69 4.20 -5.41
CA LEU A 20 1.58 3.17 -5.95
C LEU A 20 1.78 3.29 -7.47
N ALA A 21 0.71 3.56 -8.24
CA ALA A 21 0.82 3.77 -9.68
C ALA A 21 1.74 4.95 -10.01
N LEU A 22 1.61 6.06 -9.28
CA LEU A 22 2.47 7.24 -9.42
C LEU A 22 3.92 6.96 -8.99
N ASN A 23 4.12 6.15 -7.96
CA ASN A 23 5.45 5.70 -7.54
C ASN A 23 6.10 4.84 -8.64
N MET A 24 5.39 3.85 -9.19
CA MET A 24 5.88 3.04 -10.31
C MET A 24 6.24 3.92 -11.52
N GLU A 25 5.37 4.87 -11.88
CA GLU A 25 5.64 5.84 -12.95
C GLU A 25 6.91 6.65 -12.70
N SER A 26 7.09 7.17 -11.48
CA SER A 26 8.27 7.98 -11.10
C SER A 26 9.57 7.18 -11.14
N ASN A 27 9.48 5.86 -10.97
CA ASN A 27 10.58 4.91 -11.11
C ASN A 27 10.78 4.40 -12.55
N GLY A 28 10.06 4.98 -13.52
CA GLY A 28 10.30 4.78 -14.94
C GLY A 28 9.43 3.70 -15.59
N TYR A 29 8.53 3.05 -14.87
CA TYR A 29 7.63 2.03 -15.41
C TYR A 29 6.45 2.65 -16.15
N THR A 30 6.01 1.98 -17.21
CA THR A 30 4.73 2.24 -17.85
C THR A 30 3.65 1.43 -17.15
N VAL A 31 2.65 2.10 -16.59
CA VAL A 31 1.62 1.48 -15.76
C VAL A 31 0.27 1.54 -16.48
N ALA A 32 -0.33 0.39 -16.77
CA ALA A 32 -1.73 0.30 -17.15
C ALA A 32 -2.58 0.39 -15.87
N VAL A 33 -3.64 1.19 -15.90
CA VAL A 33 -4.54 1.30 -14.75
C VAL A 33 -5.99 1.04 -15.15
N HIS A 34 -6.69 0.32 -14.27
CA HIS A 34 -8.11 0.05 -14.39
C HIS A 34 -8.83 0.31 -13.08
N ASN A 35 -10.03 0.84 -13.16
CA ASN A 35 -10.89 1.03 -11.99
C ASN A 35 -12.35 0.84 -12.39
N ARG A 36 -13.18 0.44 -11.42
CA ARG A 36 -14.63 0.27 -11.65
C ARG A 36 -15.34 1.53 -12.14
N THR A 37 -14.79 2.70 -11.80
CA THR A 37 -15.34 4.00 -12.13
C THR A 37 -14.34 4.84 -12.92
N THR A 38 -14.80 5.42 -14.03
CA THR A 38 -14.00 6.23 -14.98
C THR A 38 -13.38 7.48 -14.36
N PRO A 39 -14.06 8.25 -13.49
CA PRO A 39 -13.49 9.49 -12.94
C PRO A 39 -12.15 9.33 -12.23
N GLN A 40 -11.89 8.19 -11.56
CA GLN A 40 -10.61 7.94 -10.93
C GLN A 40 -9.50 7.68 -11.96
N ILE A 41 -9.83 7.02 -13.08
CA ILE A 41 -8.91 6.80 -14.20
C ILE A 41 -8.53 8.16 -14.80
N ASP A 42 -9.51 8.99 -15.13
CA ASP A 42 -9.29 10.31 -15.68
C ASP A 42 -8.44 11.20 -14.75
N ASN A 43 -8.72 11.14 -13.46
CA ASN A 43 -8.00 11.94 -12.48
C ASN A 43 -6.52 11.55 -12.43
N ILE A 44 -6.19 10.26 -12.37
CA ILE A 44 -4.78 9.85 -12.30
C ILE A 44 -4.03 10.13 -13.60
N VAL A 45 -4.66 9.87 -14.74
CA VAL A 45 -4.03 10.05 -16.05
C VAL A 45 -3.83 11.53 -16.39
N ASN A 46 -4.86 12.34 -16.22
CA ASN A 46 -4.86 13.72 -16.72
C ASN A 46 -4.35 14.75 -15.71
N ASN A 47 -4.51 14.48 -14.41
CA ASN A 47 -4.22 15.47 -13.36
C ASN A 47 -3.03 15.12 -12.47
N ARG A 48 -2.68 13.83 -12.34
CA ARG A 48 -1.65 13.38 -11.38
C ARG A 48 -0.40 12.77 -12.04
N SER A 49 -0.53 12.14 -13.21
CA SER A 49 0.61 11.59 -13.96
C SER A 49 1.57 12.71 -14.37
N LYS A 50 2.85 12.56 -14.05
CA LYS A 50 3.90 13.56 -14.32
C LYS A 50 4.75 13.23 -15.55
N TYR A 51 4.87 11.96 -15.88
CA TYR A 51 5.76 11.47 -16.93
C TYR A 51 4.99 10.88 -18.12
N ASN A 52 3.66 10.96 -18.12
CA ASN A 52 2.76 10.41 -19.15
C ASN A 52 2.96 8.91 -19.41
N LYS A 53 3.33 8.16 -18.35
CA LYS A 53 3.51 6.70 -18.40
C LYS A 53 2.38 5.92 -17.73
N ILE A 54 1.34 6.60 -17.26
CA ILE A 54 0.12 5.97 -16.76
C ILE A 54 -0.92 6.00 -17.87
N VAL A 55 -1.45 4.82 -18.23
CA VAL A 55 -2.47 4.66 -19.27
C VAL A 55 -3.71 4.03 -18.68
N GLY A 56 -4.84 4.71 -18.83
CA GLY A 56 -6.12 4.29 -18.28
C GLY A 56 -6.95 3.44 -19.24
N PHE A 57 -7.63 2.44 -18.70
CA PHE A 57 -8.52 1.56 -19.44
C PHE A 57 -9.84 1.37 -18.69
N GLU A 58 -10.96 1.51 -19.40
CA GLU A 58 -12.30 1.21 -18.88
C GLU A 58 -12.63 -0.28 -19.02
N SER A 59 -12.22 -0.91 -20.13
CA SER A 59 -12.39 -2.34 -20.38
C SER A 59 -11.28 -3.14 -19.70
N LEU A 60 -11.65 -4.23 -19.04
CA LEU A 60 -10.70 -5.15 -18.40
C LEU A 60 -9.89 -5.91 -19.46
N GLU A 61 -10.50 -6.25 -20.59
CA GLU A 61 -9.89 -6.93 -21.74
C GLU A 61 -8.79 -6.07 -22.36
N ASP A 62 -9.09 -4.79 -22.64
CA ASP A 62 -8.12 -3.85 -23.18
C ASP A 62 -6.98 -3.59 -22.20
N PHE A 63 -7.30 -3.47 -20.91
CA PHE A 63 -6.32 -3.35 -19.85
C PHE A 63 -5.34 -4.53 -19.85
N VAL A 64 -5.84 -5.77 -19.79
CA VAL A 64 -5.00 -6.97 -19.75
C VAL A 64 -4.17 -7.08 -21.02
N SER A 65 -4.75 -6.83 -22.21
CA SER A 65 -4.05 -6.92 -23.49
C SER A 65 -2.92 -5.89 -23.64
N SER A 66 -2.96 -4.80 -22.88
CA SER A 66 -1.95 -3.74 -22.91
C SER A 66 -0.69 -4.06 -22.12
N ILE A 67 -0.66 -5.13 -21.33
CA ILE A 67 0.42 -5.47 -20.43
C ILE A 67 1.35 -6.51 -21.07
N LYS A 68 2.66 -6.33 -20.91
CA LYS A 68 3.70 -7.27 -21.39
C LYS A 68 3.59 -8.62 -20.69
N SER A 69 3.78 -9.71 -21.45
CA SER A 69 3.92 -11.05 -20.88
C SER A 69 5.37 -11.28 -20.36
N PRO A 70 5.53 -12.03 -19.25
CA PRO A 70 4.46 -12.45 -18.36
C PRO A 70 3.78 -11.23 -17.72
N ARG A 71 2.43 -11.20 -17.79
CA ARG A 71 1.67 -10.06 -17.27
C ARG A 71 1.76 -10.03 -15.76
N LYS A 72 1.93 -8.82 -15.22
CA LYS A 72 1.92 -8.54 -13.78
C LYS A 72 0.74 -7.63 -13.48
N ILE A 73 -0.25 -8.09 -12.74
CA ILE A 73 -1.47 -7.34 -12.43
C ILE A 73 -1.63 -7.23 -10.92
N MET A 74 -1.51 -6.00 -10.42
CA MET A 74 -1.65 -5.71 -8.99
C MET A 74 -3.07 -5.27 -8.66
N LEU A 75 -3.69 -5.92 -7.69
CA LEU A 75 -5.00 -5.61 -7.14
C LEU A 75 -4.83 -4.75 -5.88
N MET A 76 -5.36 -3.54 -5.92
CA MET A 76 -5.46 -2.61 -4.79
C MET A 76 -6.93 -2.37 -4.45
N VAL A 77 -7.63 -3.46 -4.14
CA VAL A 77 -9.08 -3.47 -3.90
C VAL A 77 -9.38 -3.90 -2.46
N VAL A 78 -10.65 -3.80 -2.06
CA VAL A 78 -11.09 -4.26 -0.74
C VAL A 78 -10.82 -5.76 -0.61
N ALA A 79 -10.20 -6.15 0.51
CA ALA A 79 -9.89 -7.54 0.80
C ALA A 79 -11.15 -8.42 0.91
N GLY A 80 -10.98 -9.72 0.70
CA GLY A 80 -12.07 -10.70 0.77
C GLY A 80 -12.68 -11.01 -0.60
N PRO A 81 -14.01 -11.15 -0.72
CA PRO A 81 -14.68 -11.62 -1.93
C PRO A 81 -14.40 -10.80 -3.18
N VAL A 82 -14.11 -9.49 -3.03
CA VAL A 82 -13.80 -8.61 -4.18
C VAL A 82 -12.52 -9.05 -4.88
N VAL A 83 -11.54 -9.54 -4.14
CA VAL A 83 -10.30 -10.08 -4.72
C VAL A 83 -10.61 -11.35 -5.53
N ASP A 84 -11.44 -12.26 -4.98
CA ASP A 84 -11.85 -13.47 -5.67
C ASP A 84 -12.64 -13.14 -6.95
N ASP A 85 -13.53 -12.15 -6.91
CA ASP A 85 -14.27 -11.68 -8.09
C ASP A 85 -13.35 -11.18 -9.21
N TYR A 86 -12.31 -10.41 -8.87
CA TYR A 86 -11.33 -9.98 -9.88
C TYR A 86 -10.49 -11.14 -10.40
N ILE A 87 -10.07 -12.06 -9.56
CA ILE A 87 -9.36 -13.27 -9.98
C ILE A 87 -10.20 -14.04 -11.00
N GLN A 88 -11.49 -14.29 -10.73
CA GLN A 88 -12.37 -15.01 -11.66
C GLN A 88 -12.55 -14.27 -13.01
N LYS A 89 -12.59 -12.95 -13.02
CA LYS A 89 -12.68 -12.15 -14.25
C LYS A 89 -11.36 -12.14 -15.03
N LEU A 90 -10.23 -12.21 -14.34
CA LEU A 90 -8.90 -12.18 -14.97
C LEU A 90 -8.50 -13.53 -15.56
N ILE A 91 -8.84 -14.66 -14.90
CA ILE A 91 -8.46 -16.02 -15.37
C ILE A 91 -8.69 -16.24 -16.88
N PRO A 92 -9.85 -15.91 -17.47
CA PRO A 92 -10.08 -16.16 -18.90
C PRO A 92 -9.29 -15.24 -19.83
N LEU A 93 -8.63 -14.19 -19.31
CA LEU A 93 -7.88 -13.18 -20.07
C LEU A 93 -6.37 -13.38 -19.96
N LEU A 94 -5.93 -14.27 -19.07
CA LEU A 94 -4.52 -14.49 -18.75
C LEU A 94 -3.98 -15.75 -19.41
N ASP A 95 -2.69 -15.72 -19.70
CA ASP A 95 -1.94 -16.87 -20.24
C ASP A 95 -1.11 -17.53 -19.11
N GLN A 96 -0.64 -18.75 -19.37
CA GLN A 96 0.24 -19.46 -18.43
C GLN A 96 1.50 -18.63 -18.12
N GLY A 97 1.82 -18.56 -16.82
CA GLY A 97 2.95 -17.79 -16.32
C GLY A 97 2.63 -16.33 -15.97
N ASP A 98 1.41 -15.84 -16.28
CA ASP A 98 0.97 -14.52 -15.84
C ASP A 98 0.77 -14.47 -14.31
N ILE A 99 0.91 -13.29 -13.72
CA ILE A 99 1.00 -13.08 -12.28
C ILE A 99 -0.10 -12.14 -11.81
N ILE A 100 -0.91 -12.59 -10.85
CA ILE A 100 -1.81 -11.73 -10.10
C ILE A 100 -1.15 -11.39 -8.76
N ILE A 101 -1.16 -10.11 -8.39
CA ILE A 101 -0.58 -9.60 -7.15
C ILE A 101 -1.71 -9.00 -6.31
N ASP A 102 -1.94 -9.49 -5.13
CA ASP A 102 -2.86 -8.90 -4.15
C ASP A 102 -2.08 -7.99 -3.20
N GLY A 103 -2.19 -6.68 -3.40
CA GLY A 103 -1.54 -5.66 -2.57
C GLY A 103 -2.43 -5.11 -1.44
N GLY A 104 -3.62 -5.69 -1.26
CA GLY A 104 -4.54 -5.36 -0.17
C GLY A 104 -4.12 -5.95 1.18
N ASN A 105 -4.92 -5.69 2.22
CA ASN A 105 -4.75 -6.31 3.54
C ASN A 105 -5.56 -7.61 3.63
N SER A 106 -5.29 -8.55 2.75
CA SER A 106 -6.01 -9.82 2.69
C SER A 106 -5.63 -10.75 3.85
N HIS A 107 -6.59 -11.57 4.24
CA HIS A 107 -6.38 -12.61 5.23
C HIS A 107 -5.45 -13.71 4.68
N TYR A 108 -4.36 -13.99 5.35
CA TYR A 108 -3.29 -14.85 4.83
C TYR A 108 -3.73 -16.28 4.45
N PRO A 109 -4.72 -16.94 5.11
CA PRO A 109 -5.24 -18.22 4.65
C PRO A 109 -5.94 -18.13 3.29
N ASP A 110 -6.66 -17.03 3.00
CA ASP A 110 -7.25 -16.82 1.68
C ASP A 110 -6.17 -16.66 0.61
N THR A 111 -5.06 -15.98 0.96
CA THR A 111 -3.91 -15.84 0.08
C THR A 111 -3.28 -17.20 -0.23
N SER A 112 -3.11 -18.06 0.77
CA SER A 112 -2.61 -19.42 0.56
C SER A 112 -3.52 -20.23 -0.37
N ARG A 113 -4.84 -20.19 -0.14
CA ARG A 113 -5.83 -20.83 -1.00
C ARG A 113 -5.76 -20.32 -2.44
N ARG A 114 -5.71 -18.98 -2.64
CA ARG A 114 -5.61 -18.35 -3.97
C ARG A 114 -4.34 -18.73 -4.69
N THR A 115 -3.22 -18.81 -3.96
CA THR A 115 -1.94 -19.27 -4.52
C THR A 115 -2.06 -20.69 -5.10
N GLU A 116 -2.57 -21.63 -4.32
CA GLU A 116 -2.75 -23.01 -4.74
C GLU A 116 -3.74 -23.14 -5.93
N GLU A 117 -4.89 -22.44 -5.85
CA GLU A 117 -5.90 -22.45 -6.90
C GLU A 117 -5.38 -21.93 -8.26
N LEU A 118 -4.54 -20.89 -8.23
CA LEU A 118 -3.99 -20.28 -9.45
C LEU A 118 -2.82 -21.07 -10.00
N GLU A 119 -1.96 -21.63 -9.18
CA GLU A 119 -0.87 -22.52 -9.61
C GLU A 119 -1.42 -23.77 -10.31
N ASN A 120 -2.51 -24.32 -9.82
CA ASN A 120 -3.21 -25.44 -10.48
C ASN A 120 -3.77 -25.08 -11.88
N LYS A 121 -3.86 -23.78 -12.21
CA LYS A 121 -4.27 -23.26 -13.52
C LYS A 121 -3.09 -22.77 -14.37
N GLY A 122 -1.86 -22.91 -13.87
CA GLY A 122 -0.65 -22.42 -14.53
C GLY A 122 -0.44 -20.90 -14.42
N LEU A 123 -1.18 -20.25 -13.53
CA LEU A 123 -1.01 -18.83 -13.17
C LEU A 123 -0.26 -18.70 -11.85
N TYR A 124 0.35 -17.55 -11.60
CA TYR A 124 1.04 -17.30 -10.34
C TYR A 124 0.31 -16.25 -9.51
N PHE A 125 0.47 -16.35 -8.18
CA PHE A 125 -0.13 -15.42 -7.25
C PHE A 125 0.88 -14.93 -6.21
N ILE A 126 0.91 -13.61 -5.98
CA ILE A 126 1.69 -12.97 -4.92
C ILE A 126 0.74 -12.24 -3.98
N GLY A 127 0.79 -12.56 -2.71
CA GLY A 127 0.21 -11.75 -1.65
C GLY A 127 1.26 -10.79 -1.11
N ALA A 128 1.10 -9.50 -1.35
CA ALA A 128 2.09 -8.49 -0.98
C ALA A 128 1.53 -7.52 0.06
N GLY A 129 1.96 -7.65 1.31
CA GLY A 129 1.69 -6.62 2.31
C GLY A 129 2.38 -5.31 1.93
N VAL A 130 1.63 -4.21 1.89
CA VAL A 130 2.16 -2.87 1.61
C VAL A 130 1.97 -1.99 2.83
N SER A 131 3.03 -1.33 3.30
CA SER A 131 3.02 -0.46 4.47
C SER A 131 3.66 0.91 4.18
N GLY A 132 3.12 1.96 4.84
CA GLY A 132 3.63 3.33 4.73
C GLY A 132 2.54 4.38 4.51
N GLY A 133 1.27 4.01 4.50
CA GLY A 133 0.15 4.92 4.23
C GLY A 133 0.23 5.55 2.83
N GLU A 134 -0.48 6.66 2.62
CA GLU A 134 -0.51 7.35 1.33
C GLU A 134 0.87 7.88 0.92
N GLU A 135 1.56 8.51 1.85
CA GLU A 135 2.88 9.09 1.59
C GLU A 135 3.93 8.03 1.33
N GLY A 136 3.94 6.95 2.11
CA GLY A 136 4.82 5.82 1.88
C GLY A 136 4.55 5.13 0.55
N ALA A 137 3.29 4.89 0.20
CA ALA A 137 2.93 4.32 -1.09
C ALA A 137 3.45 5.16 -2.27
N LEU A 138 3.44 6.50 -2.12
CA LEU A 138 3.92 7.43 -3.14
C LEU A 138 5.44 7.54 -3.21
N LYS A 139 6.13 7.52 -2.07
CA LYS A 139 7.56 7.83 -1.98
C LYS A 139 8.47 6.61 -1.76
N GLY A 140 7.91 5.52 -1.25
CA GLY A 140 8.61 4.26 -0.96
C GLY A 140 7.92 3.51 0.18
N PRO A 141 7.09 2.52 -0.12
CA PRO A 141 6.49 1.65 0.89
C PRO A 141 7.48 0.57 1.34
N SER A 142 7.24 0.00 2.51
CA SER A 142 7.74 -1.35 2.83
C SER A 142 6.82 -2.38 2.17
N ILE A 143 7.40 -3.35 1.45
CA ILE A 143 6.64 -4.37 0.70
C ILE A 143 7.05 -5.76 1.18
N MET A 144 6.06 -6.58 1.53
CA MET A 144 6.22 -7.91 2.11
C MET A 144 5.61 -8.96 1.15
N PRO A 145 6.34 -9.37 0.08
CA PRO A 145 5.83 -10.31 -0.91
C PRO A 145 5.94 -11.76 -0.44
N GLY A 146 4.88 -12.54 -0.67
CA GLY A 146 4.85 -13.98 -0.50
C GLY A 146 3.88 -14.62 -1.48
N GLY A 147 3.96 -15.92 -1.71
CA GLY A 147 3.06 -16.60 -2.65
C GLY A 147 3.76 -17.64 -3.52
N SER A 148 3.58 -17.56 -4.83
CA SER A 148 4.25 -18.42 -5.81
C SER A 148 5.73 -18.07 -5.95
N VAL A 149 6.61 -18.98 -5.58
CA VAL A 149 8.08 -18.78 -5.66
C VAL A 149 8.52 -18.41 -7.08
N SER A 150 7.93 -19.04 -8.08
CA SER A 150 8.25 -18.80 -9.50
C SER A 150 7.89 -17.39 -9.98
N ALA A 151 7.01 -16.68 -9.29
CA ALA A 151 6.64 -15.30 -9.62
C ALA A 151 7.64 -14.27 -9.07
N TRP A 152 8.38 -14.61 -8.02
CA TRP A 152 9.27 -13.64 -7.37
C TRP A 152 10.31 -13.01 -8.29
N PRO A 153 11.06 -13.78 -9.12
CA PRO A 153 12.02 -13.19 -10.04
C PRO A 153 11.43 -12.13 -10.98
N GLU A 154 10.16 -12.29 -11.39
CA GLU A 154 9.47 -11.42 -12.34
C GLU A 154 8.99 -10.10 -11.70
N VAL A 155 8.66 -10.11 -10.40
CA VAL A 155 8.14 -8.93 -9.69
C VAL A 155 9.20 -8.22 -8.85
N ARG A 156 10.30 -8.91 -8.51
CA ARG A 156 11.33 -8.43 -7.59
C ARG A 156 11.88 -7.07 -7.96
N GLU A 157 12.26 -6.87 -9.22
CA GLU A 157 12.86 -5.62 -9.67
C GLU A 157 11.91 -4.43 -9.45
N VAL A 158 10.64 -4.58 -9.84
CA VAL A 158 9.63 -3.52 -9.67
C VAL A 158 9.44 -3.22 -8.20
N PHE A 159 9.23 -4.25 -7.37
CA PHE A 159 8.96 -4.08 -5.95
C PHE A 159 10.14 -3.46 -5.21
N GLN A 160 11.34 -3.98 -5.42
CA GLN A 160 12.54 -3.44 -4.80
C GLN A 160 12.84 -2.01 -5.25
N LYS A 161 12.50 -1.65 -6.49
CA LYS A 161 12.75 -0.30 -7.01
C LYS A 161 11.82 0.73 -6.41
N ILE A 162 10.54 0.40 -6.26
CA ILE A 162 9.52 1.30 -5.68
C ILE A 162 9.50 1.32 -4.14
N ALA A 163 10.13 0.36 -3.47
CA ALA A 163 10.18 0.28 -2.02
C ALA A 163 11.04 1.38 -1.39
N ALA A 164 10.78 1.70 -0.12
CA ALA A 164 11.65 2.51 0.71
C ALA A 164 13.07 1.94 0.73
N LYS A 165 14.05 2.79 0.95
CA LYS A 165 15.47 2.44 1.04
C LYS A 165 15.99 2.79 2.43
N VAL A 166 16.83 1.92 2.98
CA VAL A 166 17.52 2.14 4.27
C VAL A 166 19.02 1.92 4.10
N GLY A 167 19.81 2.46 5.01
CA GLY A 167 21.26 2.29 5.02
C GLY A 167 21.90 2.59 3.66
N ASP A 168 22.66 1.64 3.14
CA ASP A 168 23.37 1.72 1.86
C ASP A 168 22.46 1.52 0.64
N ASN A 169 21.26 2.06 0.68
CA ASN A 169 20.24 1.95 -0.38
C ASN A 169 19.59 0.56 -0.48
N GLU A 170 19.54 -0.18 0.63
CA GLU A 170 18.86 -1.48 0.68
C GLU A 170 17.33 -1.29 0.63
N PRO A 171 16.61 -2.01 -0.25
CA PRO A 171 15.17 -1.90 -0.34
C PRO A 171 14.47 -2.56 0.84
N CYS A 172 13.48 -1.89 1.42
CA CYS A 172 12.55 -2.47 2.40
C CYS A 172 11.58 -3.44 1.72
N CYS A 173 12.12 -4.38 0.97
CA CYS A 173 11.38 -5.39 0.22
C CYS A 173 12.28 -6.57 -0.12
N ASP A 174 11.94 -7.74 0.41
CA ASP A 174 12.53 -9.00 -0.02
C ASP A 174 11.49 -10.13 0.12
N TRP A 175 11.81 -11.29 -0.47
CA TRP A 175 10.93 -12.45 -0.42
C TRP A 175 10.70 -12.93 1.01
N ILE A 176 9.43 -13.02 1.42
CA ILE A 176 9.06 -13.47 2.77
C ILE A 176 8.92 -15.00 2.83
N GLY A 177 8.29 -15.60 1.82
CA GLY A 177 8.05 -17.03 1.77
C GLY A 177 6.87 -17.43 0.88
N GLU A 178 6.50 -18.69 0.91
CA GLU A 178 5.44 -19.25 0.08
C GLU A 178 4.03 -18.94 0.62
N GLY A 179 3.02 -19.09 -0.23
CA GLY A 179 1.61 -18.98 0.13
C GLY A 179 1.25 -17.64 0.75
N GLY A 180 0.58 -17.65 1.89
CA GLY A 180 0.10 -16.44 2.59
C GLY A 180 1.15 -15.69 3.42
N SER A 181 2.44 -16.05 3.35
CA SER A 181 3.49 -15.52 4.24
C SER A 181 3.62 -14.00 4.21
N GLY A 182 3.51 -13.36 3.04
CA GLY A 182 3.58 -11.90 2.93
C GLY A 182 2.46 -11.20 3.69
N HIS A 183 1.23 -11.64 3.51
CA HIS A 183 0.09 -11.09 4.25
C HIS A 183 0.12 -11.48 5.75
N PHE A 184 0.69 -12.64 6.10
CA PHE A 184 0.89 -13.00 7.50
C PHE A 184 1.85 -12.03 8.19
N VAL A 185 2.99 -11.72 7.59
CA VAL A 185 3.95 -10.75 8.13
C VAL A 185 3.32 -9.36 8.22
N LYS A 186 2.55 -8.94 7.19
CA LYS A 186 1.82 -7.67 7.25
C LYS A 186 0.78 -7.63 8.38
N MET A 187 0.09 -8.72 8.63
CA MET A 187 -0.86 -8.82 9.76
C MET A 187 -0.14 -8.66 11.10
N VAL A 188 1.01 -9.33 11.28
CA VAL A 188 1.83 -9.21 12.50
C VAL A 188 2.35 -7.78 12.67
N HIS A 189 2.88 -7.19 11.59
CA HIS A 189 3.30 -5.79 11.56
C HIS A 189 2.18 -4.86 12.04
N ASN A 190 0.98 -4.98 11.46
CA ASN A 190 -0.14 -4.15 11.87
C ASN A 190 -0.53 -4.36 13.33
N GLY A 191 -0.49 -5.60 13.83
CA GLY A 191 -0.76 -5.88 15.25
C GLY A 191 0.21 -5.17 16.19
N ILE A 192 1.50 -5.15 15.86
CA ILE A 192 2.54 -4.44 16.63
C ILE A 192 2.32 -2.93 16.52
N GLU A 193 2.13 -2.39 15.32
CA GLU A 193 1.90 -0.96 15.09
C GLU A 193 0.70 -0.42 15.87
N TYR A 194 -0.40 -1.18 15.96
CA TYR A 194 -1.55 -0.80 16.78
C TYR A 194 -1.22 -0.78 18.28
N GLY A 195 -0.36 -1.71 18.75
CA GLY A 195 0.14 -1.70 20.12
C GLY A 195 0.97 -0.44 20.41
N ASP A 196 1.89 -0.09 19.52
CA ASP A 196 2.70 1.12 19.63
C ASP A 196 1.85 2.40 19.65
N MET A 197 0.87 2.49 18.73
CA MET A 197 -0.07 3.63 18.72
C MET A 197 -0.88 3.72 20.02
N GLN A 198 -1.30 2.60 20.60
CA GLN A 198 -2.02 2.58 21.88
C GLN A 198 -1.14 3.10 23.02
N LEU A 199 0.12 2.67 23.09
CA LEU A 199 1.07 3.16 24.10
C LEU A 199 1.33 4.66 23.97
N ILE A 200 1.43 5.19 22.76
CA ILE A 200 1.55 6.63 22.49
C ILE A 200 0.29 7.37 23.00
N CYS A 201 -0.90 6.84 22.71
CA CYS A 201 -2.15 7.42 23.19
C CYS A 201 -2.26 7.41 24.73
N GLU A 202 -1.82 6.35 25.39
CA GLU A 202 -1.80 6.26 26.85
C GLU A 202 -0.81 7.28 27.46
N ALA A 203 0.38 7.41 26.87
CA ALA A 203 1.36 8.41 27.28
C ALA A 203 0.79 9.84 27.13
N TYR A 204 0.18 10.12 25.98
CA TYR A 204 -0.53 11.41 25.75
C TYR A 204 -1.61 11.66 26.80
N GLN A 205 -2.44 10.67 27.11
CA GLN A 205 -3.52 10.82 28.10
C GLN A 205 -2.98 11.08 29.51
N ILE A 206 -1.93 10.39 29.93
CA ILE A 206 -1.28 10.62 31.23
C ILE A 206 -0.71 12.03 31.30
N MET A 207 0.00 12.49 30.27
CA MET A 207 0.56 13.84 30.21
C MET A 207 -0.55 14.91 30.30
N LYS A 208 -1.64 14.72 29.57
CA LYS A 208 -2.76 15.65 29.52
C LYS A 208 -3.57 15.65 30.82
N ASP A 209 -4.08 14.49 31.23
CA ASP A 209 -5.12 14.38 32.27
C ASP A 209 -4.54 14.29 33.69
N VAL A 210 -3.32 13.73 33.85
CA VAL A 210 -2.68 13.57 35.16
C VAL A 210 -1.67 14.69 35.42
N LEU A 211 -0.83 15.02 34.43
CA LEU A 211 0.21 16.05 34.58
C LEU A 211 -0.27 17.46 34.17
N GLY A 212 -1.44 17.59 33.54
CA GLY A 212 -2.00 18.87 33.14
C GLY A 212 -1.19 19.59 32.04
N MET A 213 -0.43 18.87 31.26
CA MET A 213 0.46 19.43 30.24
C MET A 213 -0.32 19.99 29.04
N SER A 214 0.16 21.10 28.52
CA SER A 214 -0.32 21.66 27.26
C SER A 214 0.20 20.88 26.06
N ASN A 215 -0.47 21.02 24.90
CA ASN A 215 -0.01 20.38 23.66
C ASN A 215 1.39 20.84 23.24
N ASP A 216 1.76 22.11 23.49
CA ASP A 216 3.10 22.63 23.18
C ASP A 216 4.19 22.00 24.09
N GLU A 217 3.89 21.69 25.33
CA GLU A 217 4.80 20.98 26.22
C GLU A 217 4.96 19.52 25.80
N MET A 218 3.85 18.84 25.52
CA MET A 218 3.87 17.47 25.02
C MET A 218 4.60 17.35 23.66
N HIS A 219 4.39 18.29 22.73
CA HIS A 219 5.15 18.36 21.48
C HIS A 219 6.66 18.35 21.72
N LYS A 220 7.14 19.17 22.66
CA LYS A 220 8.59 19.24 22.96
C LYS A 220 9.14 17.91 23.48
N ILE A 221 8.38 17.22 24.33
CA ILE A 221 8.78 15.93 24.90
C ILE A 221 8.83 14.87 23.79
N PHE A 222 7.80 14.77 22.95
CA PHE A 222 7.80 13.82 21.84
C PHE A 222 8.93 14.11 20.84
N LYS A 223 9.24 15.39 20.62
CA LYS A 223 10.39 15.78 19.79
C LYS A 223 11.71 15.33 20.39
N GLU A 224 11.89 15.51 21.70
CA GLU A 224 13.08 15.05 22.43
C GLU A 224 13.19 13.51 22.40
N TRP A 225 12.08 12.79 22.58
CA TRP A 225 12.06 11.34 22.46
C TRP A 225 12.44 10.85 21.06
N ASN A 226 12.09 11.60 20.01
CA ASN A 226 12.47 11.26 18.65
C ASN A 226 13.97 11.51 18.35
N GLU A 227 14.67 12.24 19.20
CA GLU A 227 16.14 12.42 19.12
C GLU A 227 16.91 11.32 19.89
N GLY A 228 16.20 10.41 20.59
CA GLY A 228 16.74 9.36 21.47
C GLY A 228 16.37 7.95 21.05
N GLU A 229 16.28 7.06 22.04
CA GLU A 229 16.00 5.62 21.86
C GLU A 229 14.61 5.33 21.26
N LEU A 230 13.66 6.26 21.43
CA LEU A 230 12.31 6.15 20.88
C LEU A 230 12.17 6.74 19.48
N SER A 231 13.27 7.10 18.84
CA SER A 231 13.26 7.66 17.48
C SER A 231 12.52 6.73 16.52
N SER A 232 11.42 7.21 15.97
CA SER A 232 10.57 6.46 15.03
C SER A 232 9.62 7.38 14.28
N TYR A 233 9.12 6.90 13.14
CA TYR A 233 8.11 7.61 12.37
C TYR A 233 6.86 7.95 13.21
N LEU A 234 6.37 7.03 14.06
CA LEU A 234 5.19 7.29 14.89
C LEU A 234 5.45 8.37 15.95
N ILE A 235 6.61 8.42 16.55
CA ILE A 235 6.98 9.48 17.52
C ILE A 235 7.14 10.82 16.79
N GLU A 236 7.76 10.84 15.60
CA GLU A 236 7.91 12.05 14.79
C GLU A 236 6.56 12.67 14.44
N ILE A 237 5.67 11.88 13.83
CA ILE A 237 4.34 12.38 13.44
C ILE A 237 3.48 12.77 14.65
N THR A 238 3.64 12.09 15.80
CA THR A 238 2.96 12.47 17.04
C THR A 238 3.40 13.85 17.51
N ALA A 239 4.70 14.14 17.48
CA ALA A 239 5.20 15.47 17.81
C ALA A 239 4.58 16.54 16.87
N ASP A 240 4.48 16.26 15.57
CA ASP A 240 3.91 17.18 14.60
C ASP A 240 2.39 17.37 14.76
N ILE A 241 1.65 16.31 15.02
CA ILE A 241 0.20 16.35 15.30
C ILE A 241 -0.09 17.22 16.54
N LEU A 242 0.71 17.11 17.58
CA LEU A 242 0.51 17.85 18.84
C LEU A 242 0.63 19.37 18.68
N LYS A 243 1.41 19.86 17.73
CA LYS A 243 1.54 21.30 17.46
C LYS A 243 0.60 21.82 16.36
N TYR A 244 -0.04 20.91 15.60
CA TYR A 244 -0.89 21.29 14.46
C TYR A 244 -2.17 21.97 14.93
N LYS A 245 -2.44 23.16 14.40
CA LYS A 245 -3.63 23.97 14.70
C LYS A 245 -4.42 24.17 13.42
N ASP A 246 -5.75 24.26 13.59
CA ASP A 246 -6.66 24.64 12.53
C ASP A 246 -6.65 26.17 12.28
N GLU A 247 -7.52 26.62 11.38
CA GLU A 247 -7.63 28.03 11.02
C GLU A 247 -8.04 28.94 12.21
N ASP A 248 -8.75 28.41 13.19
CA ASP A 248 -9.21 29.10 14.39
C ASP A 248 -8.13 29.10 15.51
N GLY A 249 -6.98 28.46 15.28
CA GLY A 249 -5.90 28.33 16.24
C GLY A 249 -6.11 27.23 17.28
N THR A 250 -7.13 26.42 17.15
CA THR A 250 -7.41 25.26 18.02
C THR A 250 -6.55 24.07 17.60
N TYR A 251 -5.96 23.34 18.56
CA TYR A 251 -5.19 22.14 18.24
C TYR A 251 -6.08 21.06 17.63
N LEU A 252 -5.74 20.61 16.42
CA LEU A 252 -6.56 19.67 15.67
C LEU A 252 -6.77 18.34 16.41
N VAL A 253 -5.79 17.86 17.15
CA VAL A 253 -5.87 16.64 17.97
C VAL A 253 -7.00 16.72 19.01
N CYS A 254 -7.34 17.91 19.51
CA CYS A 254 -8.45 18.09 20.43
C CYS A 254 -9.81 18.01 19.76
N LEU A 255 -9.91 18.32 18.47
CA LEU A 255 -11.15 18.27 17.68
C LEU A 255 -11.47 16.86 17.20
N LEU A 256 -10.45 16.06 16.88
CA LEU A 256 -10.61 14.70 16.36
C LEU A 256 -11.08 13.70 17.42
N TYR A 257 -10.98 14.01 18.69
CA TYR A 257 -11.40 13.15 19.80
C TYR A 257 -12.91 12.81 19.80
N THR A 258 -13.74 13.65 19.18
CA THR A 258 -15.21 13.50 19.14
C THR A 258 -15.75 12.98 17.82
N SER A 259 -14.92 12.75 16.83
CA SER A 259 -15.35 12.23 15.53
C SER A 259 -15.29 10.71 15.52
N PRO A 260 -16.35 10.00 15.07
CA PRO A 260 -16.27 8.56 14.87
C PRO A 260 -15.18 8.26 13.85
N SER A 261 -14.32 7.29 14.18
CA SER A 261 -13.32 6.81 13.23
C SER A 261 -14.02 6.30 11.97
N PRO A 262 -13.50 6.54 10.76
CA PRO A 262 -13.99 5.90 9.53
C PRO A 262 -14.01 4.37 9.58
N ARG A 263 -13.39 3.77 10.62
CA ARG A 263 -13.38 2.32 10.88
C ARG A 263 -14.53 1.87 11.78
N ASP A 264 -15.25 2.80 12.40
CA ASP A 264 -16.40 2.53 13.28
C ASP A 264 -17.74 2.64 12.52
N ALA A 265 -17.70 2.89 11.22
CA ALA A 265 -18.84 3.04 10.31
C ALA A 265 -19.01 1.80 9.40
#